data_0b6d2440a15c852afe7585c8d78853c9
#
_entry.id   0b6d2440a15c852afe7585c8d78853c9
#
_cell.length_a   1.000
_cell.length_b   1.000
_cell.length_c   1.000
_cell.angle_alpha   90.00
_cell.angle_beta   90.00
_cell.angle_gamma   90.00
#
_symmetry.space_group_name_H-M   'P 1'
#
loop_
_entity.id
_entity.type
_entity.pdbx_description
1 polymer ?
#
loop_
_entity_poly.entity_id
_entity_poly.type
_entity_poly.pdbx_seq_one_letter_code
_entity_poly.pdbx_strand_id
1 'polypeptide(L)' 'MTRIYSEYGPDVRIIIEGHELIVQKFVEYNDIGWTRVASFHEISDDYAFTNARNCAESTLAKMKELS' A
#
# COMPACT_ATOMS: atom_id res chain seq x y z
N MET A 1 3.34 5.99 15.34
CA MET A 1 1.88 5.98 15.15
C MET A 1 1.55 5.69 13.70
N THR A 2 0.64 4.75 13.47
CA THR A 2 0.25 4.35 12.12
C THR A 2 -0.97 5.14 11.66
N ARG A 3 -0.90 5.70 10.45
CA ARG A 3 -2.02 6.42 9.87
C ARG A 3 -2.26 5.96 8.45
N ILE A 4 -3.52 5.97 8.03
CA ILE A 4 -3.86 5.68 6.65
C ILE A 4 -3.64 6.94 5.82
N TYR A 5 -2.79 6.85 4.81
CA TYR A 5 -2.53 7.96 3.91
C TYR A 5 -3.56 7.99 2.77
N SER A 6 -3.83 6.84 2.18
CA SER A 6 -4.74 6.74 1.04
C SER A 6 -5.28 5.32 0.92
N GLU A 7 -6.51 5.20 0.44
CA GLU A 7 -7.15 3.91 0.22
C GLU A 7 -7.47 3.75 -1.27
N TYR A 8 -7.18 2.57 -1.80
CA TYR A 8 -7.44 2.22 -3.19
C TYR A 8 -8.39 1.04 -3.23
N GLY A 9 -9.65 1.31 -2.92
CA GLY A 9 -10.64 0.26 -2.78
C GLY A 9 -10.51 -0.44 -1.43
N PRO A 10 -11.24 -1.54 -1.23
CA PRO A 10 -11.25 -2.22 0.06
C PRO A 10 -10.01 -3.06 0.33
N ASP A 11 -9.24 -3.39 -0.70
CA ASP A 11 -8.17 -4.38 -0.59
C ASP A 11 -6.75 -3.83 -0.72
N VAL A 12 -6.60 -2.55 -1.01
CA VAL A 12 -5.27 -1.92 -1.15
C VAL A 12 -5.27 -0.58 -0.44
N ARG A 13 -4.21 -0.31 0.28
CA ARG A 13 -4.08 0.98 0.98
C ARG A 13 -2.62 1.35 1.15
N ILE A 14 -2.38 2.62 1.43
CA ILE A 14 -1.06 3.14 1.79
C ILE A 14 -1.16 3.68 3.22
N ILE A 15 -0.29 3.22 4.09
CA ILE A 15 -0.22 3.73 5.46
C ILE A 15 1.11 4.45 5.67
N ILE A 16 1.13 5.33 6.65
CA ILE A 16 2.34 5.99 7.11
C ILE A 16 2.67 5.46 8.49
N GLU A 17 3.88 4.92 8.63
CA GLU A 17 4.35 4.42 9.91
C GLU A 17 5.74 4.97 10.16
N GLY A 18 5.86 5.89 11.13
CA GLY A 18 7.11 6.59 11.36
C GLY A 18 7.49 7.43 10.16
N HIS A 19 8.60 7.11 9.52
CA HIS A 19 9.09 7.82 8.35
C HIS A 19 8.95 6.99 7.07
N GLU A 20 8.09 5.98 7.10
CA GLU A 20 7.90 5.10 5.95
C GLU A 20 6.48 5.19 5.40
N LEU A 21 6.39 5.07 4.08
CA LEU A 21 5.13 4.83 3.40
C LEU A 21 5.08 3.35 3.07
N ILE A 22 4.04 2.67 3.51
CA ILE A 22 3.90 1.23 3.30
C ILE A 22 2.65 0.96 2.48
N VAL A 23 2.83 0.30 1.34
CA VAL A 23 1.72 -0.14 0.51
C VAL A 23 1.32 -1.52 0.98
N GLN A 24 0.03 -1.69 1.29
CA GLN A 24 -0.50 -2.95 1.80
C GLN A 24 -1.64 -3.44 0.93
N LYS A 25 -1.76 -4.76 0.83
CA LYS A 25 -2.93 -5.40 0.24
C LYS A 25 -3.56 -6.31 1.28
N PHE A 26 -4.87 -6.48 1.19
CA PHE A 26 -5.59 -7.37 2.10
C PHE A 26 -5.67 -8.76 1.47
N VAL A 27 -5.21 -9.75 2.22
CA VAL A 27 -5.20 -11.16 1.78
C VAL A 27 -6.07 -11.95 2.75
N GLU A 28 -7.19 -12.46 2.27
CA GLU A 28 -8.10 -13.25 3.09
C GLU A 28 -7.68 -14.70 3.22
N TYR A 29 -6.89 -15.17 2.27
CA TYR A 29 -6.46 -16.57 2.25
C TYR A 29 -5.60 -16.88 3.47
N ASN A 30 -5.99 -17.90 4.23
CA ASN A 30 -5.30 -18.33 5.46
C ASN A 30 -5.25 -17.24 6.54
N ASP A 31 -6.23 -16.34 6.55
CA ASP A 31 -6.35 -15.30 7.59
C ASP A 31 -5.11 -14.41 7.73
N ILE A 32 -4.39 -14.18 6.65
CA ILE A 32 -3.17 -13.37 6.69
C ILE A 32 -3.47 -11.90 6.98
N GLY A 33 -4.55 -11.37 6.43
CA GLY A 33 -4.91 -9.97 6.63
C GLY A 33 -4.10 -9.02 5.77
N TRP A 34 -3.78 -7.84 6.34
CA TRP A 34 -3.01 -6.84 5.60
C TRP A 34 -1.55 -7.26 5.45
N THR A 35 -1.10 -7.32 4.20
CA THR A 35 0.24 -7.77 3.84
C THR A 35 1.00 -6.63 3.18
N ARG A 36 2.25 -6.42 3.59
CA ARG A 36 3.08 -5.39 2.99
C ARG A 36 3.51 -5.80 1.59
N VAL A 37 3.22 -4.93 0.62
CA VAL A 37 3.63 -5.12 -0.77
C VAL A 37 4.98 -4.45 -1.00
N ALA A 38 5.13 -3.22 -0.49
CA ALA A 38 6.34 -2.43 -0.66
C ALA A 38 6.41 -1.36 0.42
N SER A 39 7.60 -0.88 0.69
CA SER A 39 7.78 0.24 1.61
C SER A 39 8.74 1.25 0.99
N PHE A 40 8.50 2.52 1.28
CA PHE A 40 9.29 3.62 0.75
C PHE A 40 9.72 4.52 1.90
N HIS A 41 11.01 4.74 2.01
CA HIS A 41 11.58 5.59 3.06
C HIS A 41 11.62 7.05 2.58
N GLU A 42 11.97 7.94 3.49
CA GLU A 42 12.14 9.37 3.18
C GLU A 42 10.85 10.02 2.67
N ILE A 43 9.80 9.97 3.48
CA ILE A 43 8.49 10.52 3.11
C ILE A 43 8.48 12.04 2.90
N SER A 44 9.59 12.71 3.17
CA SER A 44 9.72 14.12 2.87
C SER A 44 9.93 14.38 1.37
N ASP A 45 10.17 13.33 0.61
CA ASP A 45 10.42 13.41 -0.82
C ASP A 45 9.14 13.09 -1.61
N ASP A 46 8.78 13.95 -2.55
CA ASP A 46 7.61 13.74 -3.39
C ASP A 46 7.70 12.43 -4.19
N TYR A 47 8.89 11.97 -4.47
CA TYR A 47 9.07 10.70 -5.18
C TYR A 47 8.55 9.51 -4.38
N ALA A 48 8.71 9.54 -3.06
CA ALA A 48 8.22 8.45 -2.23
C ALA A 48 6.71 8.33 -2.36
N PHE A 49 5.99 9.45 -2.32
CA PHE A 49 4.53 9.45 -2.45
C PHE A 49 4.10 9.00 -3.84
N THR A 50 4.78 9.49 -4.88
CA THR A 50 4.47 9.11 -6.25
C THR A 50 4.70 7.62 -6.47
N ASN A 51 5.82 7.11 -6.00
CA ASN A 51 6.15 5.69 -6.15
C ASN A 51 5.16 4.80 -5.37
N ALA A 52 4.78 5.23 -4.17
CA ALA A 52 3.83 4.49 -3.37
C ALA A 52 2.47 4.42 -4.06
N ARG A 53 2.00 5.54 -4.61
CA ARG A 53 0.72 5.58 -5.34
C ARG A 53 0.76 4.69 -6.58
N ASN A 54 1.84 4.76 -7.35
CA ASN A 54 1.99 3.93 -8.54
C ASN A 54 2.01 2.44 -8.16
N CYS A 55 2.67 2.10 -7.07
CA CYS A 55 2.71 0.73 -6.57
C CYS A 55 1.31 0.27 -6.15
N ALA A 56 0.56 1.11 -5.45
CA ALA A 56 -0.79 0.77 -5.01
C ALA A 56 -1.72 0.56 -6.20
N GLU A 57 -1.66 1.42 -7.20
CA GLU A 57 -2.47 1.29 -8.40
C GLU A 57 -2.13 0.03 -9.18
N SER A 58 -0.83 -0.28 -9.29
CA SER A 58 -0.37 -1.48 -9.96
C SER A 58 -0.84 -2.74 -9.23
N THR A 59 -0.77 -2.72 -7.90
CA THR A 59 -1.23 -3.83 -7.07
C THR A 59 -2.73 -4.06 -7.27
N LEU A 60 -3.50 -2.97 -7.25
CA LEU A 60 -4.94 -3.06 -7.44
C LEU A 60 -5.29 -3.63 -8.81
N ALA A 61 -4.58 -3.20 -9.85
CA ALA A 61 -4.79 -3.70 -11.21
C ALA A 61 -4.52 -5.21 -11.29
N LYS A 62 -3.43 -5.65 -10.67
CA LYS A 62 -3.10 -7.07 -10.65
C LYS A 62 -4.14 -7.90 -9.91
N MET A 63 -4.67 -7.38 -8.81
CA MET A 63 -5.70 -8.07 -8.06
C MET A 63 -6.97 -8.21 -8.88
N LYS A 64 -7.32 -7.20 -9.67
CA LYS A 64 -8.49 -7.24 -10.54
C LYS A 64 -8.31 -8.25 -11.67
N GLU A 65 -7.10 -8.38 -12.20
CA GLU A 65 -6.80 -9.36 -13.25
C GLU A 65 -6.94 -10.79 -12.76
N LEU A 66 -6.66 -11.02 -11.49
CA LEU A 66 -6.69 -12.36 -10.91
C LEU A 66 -8.08 -12.76 -10.40
N SER A 67 -9.01 -11.84 -10.34
CA SER A 67 -10.34 -12.13 -9.83
C SER A 67 -11.33 -12.58 -10.91
#